data_0fd9b2b35e104f671d68738983ab1acc
#
_entry.id   0fd9b2b35e104f671d68738983ab1acc
#
_cell.length_a   1.000
_cell.length_b   1.000
_cell.length_c   1.000
_cell.angle_alpha   90.00
_cell.angle_beta   90.00
_cell.angle_gamma   90.00
#
_symmetry.space_group_name_H-M   'P 1'
#
loop_
_entity.id
_entity.type
_entity.pdbx_description
1 polymer ?
#
loop_
_entity_poly.entity_id
_entity_poly.type
_entity_poly.pdbx_seq_one_letter_code
_entity_poly.pdbx_strand_id
1 'polypeptide(L)'
;MRLVDAHNHLGYWSPDGTQSVGELLLEAEKRGLHGVGISDHYDPDCEMSDGSPWTFDPKAYMEAFYSKRRMPSKRQEGDPPGFLVGIELGWMPEVSDVLHNVIRDYPFDFSIVSIHYFRNYDPFTHAEHIYTSKLHKVYTEVIHTIADSAQDMKEANIVAHFDFFSRYAPERDSKMHYEHAPEAFDRLFRIMMENKQALEINVGTVNSLMKRKDYALKDAMPDEKILDRYIELGGDLFTICSDAHHVEQNGLHMNETLQYLESLGITEFVWFEERELFRP
;
A
#
# COMPACT_ATOMS: atom_id res chain seq x y z
N MET A 1 -19.03 -7.60 -5.14
CA MET A 1 -18.50 -6.31 -4.62
C MET A 1 -17.61 -5.65 -5.66
N ARG A 2 -17.54 -4.32 -5.69
CA ARG A 2 -16.64 -3.58 -6.59
C ARG A 2 -15.31 -3.33 -5.91
N LEU A 3 -14.32 -4.20 -6.13
CA LEU A 3 -12.98 -4.10 -5.56
C LEU A 3 -12.00 -3.59 -6.61
N VAL A 4 -11.25 -2.55 -6.26
CA VAL A 4 -10.16 -1.98 -7.07
C VAL A 4 -8.84 -2.20 -6.33
N ASP A 5 -7.95 -2.95 -6.94
CA ASP A 5 -6.59 -3.18 -6.42
C ASP A 5 -5.67 -2.07 -6.92
N ALA A 6 -5.43 -1.08 -6.07
CA ALA A 6 -4.71 0.14 -6.44
C ALA A 6 -3.18 0.00 -6.29
N HIS A 7 -2.65 -1.08 -5.70
CA HIS A 7 -1.22 -1.20 -5.39
C HIS A 7 -0.57 -2.34 -6.14
N ASN A 8 0.02 -2.01 -7.31
CA ASN A 8 0.69 -2.98 -8.18
C ASN A 8 1.90 -2.36 -8.88
N HIS A 9 2.95 -3.14 -9.05
CA HIS A 9 4.23 -2.73 -9.62
C HIS A 9 4.53 -3.42 -10.95
N LEU A 10 5.11 -2.66 -11.89
CA LEU A 10 5.44 -3.15 -13.24
C LEU A 10 6.95 -3.34 -13.40
N GLY A 11 7.34 -4.41 -14.09
CA GLY A 11 8.74 -4.80 -14.25
C GLY A 11 9.66 -3.84 -15.00
N TYR A 12 9.13 -2.82 -15.64
CA TYR A 12 9.94 -1.79 -16.32
C TYR A 12 10.12 -0.54 -15.47
N TRP A 13 9.18 -0.29 -14.53
CA TRP A 13 9.09 0.97 -13.78
C TRP A 13 9.49 0.79 -12.31
N SER A 14 9.23 -0.39 -11.75
CA SER A 14 9.71 -0.77 -10.41
C SER A 14 10.86 -1.76 -10.56
N PRO A 15 12.02 -1.54 -9.92
CA PRO A 15 13.20 -2.38 -10.09
C PRO A 15 13.00 -3.85 -9.67
N ASP A 16 12.09 -4.10 -8.75
CA ASP A 16 11.74 -5.42 -8.22
C ASP A 16 10.46 -6.02 -8.81
N GLY A 17 9.77 -5.28 -9.68
CA GLY A 17 8.64 -5.77 -10.45
C GLY A 17 9.07 -6.64 -11.64
N THR A 18 8.19 -7.54 -12.10
CA THR A 18 8.45 -8.38 -13.29
C THR A 18 7.26 -8.45 -14.23
N GLN A 19 6.08 -8.03 -13.81
CA GLN A 19 4.86 -8.13 -14.62
C GLN A 19 4.68 -6.96 -15.58
N SER A 20 3.98 -7.21 -16.66
CA SER A 20 3.51 -6.20 -17.61
C SER A 20 2.09 -5.75 -17.29
N VAL A 21 1.69 -4.59 -17.80
CA VAL A 21 0.28 -4.11 -17.72
C VAL A 21 -0.70 -5.13 -18.32
N GLY A 22 -0.31 -5.81 -19.41
CA GLY A 22 -1.19 -6.80 -20.04
C GLY A 22 -1.47 -8.00 -19.14
N GLU A 23 -0.45 -8.48 -18.43
CA GLU A 23 -0.58 -9.57 -17.47
C GLU A 23 -1.40 -9.15 -16.25
N LEU A 24 -1.15 -7.95 -15.70
CA LEU A 24 -1.92 -7.39 -14.60
C LEU A 24 -3.42 -7.32 -14.95
N LEU A 25 -3.77 -6.76 -16.11
CA LEU A 25 -5.16 -6.63 -16.54
C LEU A 25 -5.83 -7.99 -16.80
N LEU A 26 -5.10 -8.93 -17.38
CA LEU A 26 -5.62 -10.28 -17.62
C LEU A 26 -5.90 -11.00 -16.30
N GLU A 27 -5.03 -10.86 -15.32
CA GLU A 27 -5.22 -11.50 -14.03
C GLU A 27 -6.35 -10.82 -13.23
N ALA A 28 -6.46 -9.50 -13.31
CA ALA A 28 -7.58 -8.75 -12.73
C ALA A 28 -8.94 -9.21 -13.29
N GLU A 29 -9.03 -9.44 -14.61
CA GLU A 29 -10.24 -9.98 -15.25
C GLU A 29 -10.56 -11.39 -14.75
N LYS A 30 -9.58 -12.28 -14.70
CA LYS A 30 -9.75 -13.65 -14.18
C LYS A 30 -10.22 -13.67 -12.73
N ARG A 31 -9.73 -12.73 -11.90
CA ARG A 31 -10.11 -12.60 -10.48
C ARG A 31 -11.42 -11.87 -10.27
N GLY A 32 -12.01 -11.30 -11.33
CA GLY A 32 -13.25 -10.54 -11.26
C GLY A 32 -13.11 -9.19 -10.55
N LEU A 33 -11.91 -8.60 -10.53
CA LEU A 33 -11.69 -7.28 -9.96
C LEU A 33 -12.46 -6.22 -10.76
N HIS A 34 -12.95 -5.21 -10.05
CA HIS A 34 -13.63 -4.08 -10.69
C HIS A 34 -12.65 -3.17 -11.43
N GLY A 35 -11.44 -3.04 -10.91
CA GLY A 35 -10.34 -2.31 -11.51
C GLY A 35 -9.01 -2.65 -10.86
N VAL A 36 -7.94 -2.16 -11.49
CA VAL A 36 -6.58 -2.18 -10.95
C VAL A 36 -5.92 -0.83 -11.17
N GLY A 37 -5.00 -0.48 -10.29
CA GLY A 37 -4.11 0.65 -10.45
C GLY A 37 -2.65 0.18 -10.49
N ILE A 38 -1.83 0.87 -11.27
CA ILE A 38 -0.38 0.78 -11.16
C ILE A 38 0.11 1.89 -10.23
N SER A 39 1.08 1.58 -9.39
CA SER A 39 1.65 2.51 -8.39
C SER A 39 3.13 2.21 -8.19
N ASP A 40 3.89 2.32 -9.28
CA ASP A 40 5.31 1.99 -9.27
C ASP A 40 6.09 2.85 -8.27
N HIS A 41 7.19 2.29 -7.74
CA HIS A 41 8.03 2.91 -6.71
C HIS A 41 8.65 4.24 -7.14
N TYR A 42 8.54 5.23 -6.28
CA TYR A 42 9.23 6.50 -6.38
C TYR A 42 9.89 6.85 -5.04
N ASP A 43 11.10 6.36 -4.84
CA ASP A 43 11.90 6.44 -3.62
C ASP A 43 13.21 7.19 -3.92
N PRO A 44 13.22 8.55 -3.89
CA PRO A 44 14.30 9.35 -4.48
C PRO A 44 15.69 9.15 -3.88
N ASP A 45 15.81 8.84 -2.61
CA ASP A 45 17.11 8.64 -1.93
C ASP A 45 17.45 7.16 -1.73
N CYS A 46 16.72 6.26 -2.43
CA CYS A 46 16.96 4.83 -2.37
C CYS A 46 17.68 4.34 -3.63
N GLU A 47 18.64 3.46 -3.45
CA GLU A 47 19.40 2.84 -4.53
C GLU A 47 19.38 1.31 -4.39
N MET A 48 19.28 0.64 -5.53
CA MET A 48 19.51 -0.80 -5.60
C MET A 48 20.97 -1.12 -5.27
N SER A 49 21.27 -2.37 -4.97
CA SER A 49 22.63 -2.85 -4.74
C SER A 49 23.58 -2.64 -5.92
N ASP A 50 23.06 -2.45 -7.13
CA ASP A 50 23.80 -2.13 -8.35
C ASP A 50 23.90 -0.62 -8.63
N GLY A 51 23.37 0.23 -7.72
CA GLY A 51 23.37 1.70 -7.85
C GLY A 51 22.28 2.24 -8.77
N SER A 52 21.33 1.42 -9.21
CA SER A 52 20.17 1.94 -9.96
C SER A 52 19.18 2.63 -9.02
N PRO A 53 18.57 3.77 -9.45
CA PRO A 53 17.63 4.49 -8.61
C PRO A 53 16.29 3.75 -8.48
N TRP A 54 15.65 3.90 -7.34
CA TRP A 54 14.26 3.50 -7.11
C TRP A 54 13.28 4.58 -7.56
N THR A 55 13.56 5.19 -8.70
CA THR A 55 12.71 6.22 -9.30
C THR A 55 12.58 6.01 -10.81
N PHE A 56 11.57 6.63 -11.38
CA PHE A 56 11.37 6.68 -12.83
C PHE A 56 11.14 8.13 -13.26
N ASP A 57 11.15 8.40 -14.57
CA ASP A 57 10.71 9.69 -15.12
C ASP A 57 9.17 9.78 -15.09
N PRO A 58 8.55 10.58 -14.20
CA PRO A 58 7.10 10.68 -14.09
C PRO A 58 6.43 11.13 -15.38
N LYS A 59 7.11 11.95 -16.20
CA LYS A 59 6.60 12.38 -17.50
C LYS A 59 6.50 11.21 -18.46
N ALA A 60 7.56 10.42 -18.60
CA ALA A 60 7.57 9.24 -19.46
C ALA A 60 6.53 8.19 -18.99
N TYR A 61 6.38 8.04 -17.68
CA TYR A 61 5.37 7.16 -17.09
C TYR A 61 3.95 7.60 -17.46
N MET A 62 3.63 8.87 -17.29
CA MET A 62 2.33 9.41 -17.68
C MET A 62 2.09 9.31 -19.19
N GLU A 63 3.09 9.58 -20.03
CA GLU A 63 2.98 9.41 -21.49
C GLU A 63 2.69 7.95 -21.87
N ALA A 64 3.25 6.97 -21.15
CA ALA A 64 3.04 5.55 -21.40
C ALA A 64 1.63 5.07 -21.06
N PHE A 65 1.00 5.61 -20.01
CA PHE A 65 -0.20 5.02 -19.41
C PHE A 65 -1.43 5.92 -19.38
N TYR A 66 -1.30 7.25 -19.37
CA TYR A 66 -2.41 8.18 -19.16
C TYR A 66 -3.57 7.97 -20.14
N SER A 67 -3.28 7.74 -21.42
CA SER A 67 -4.30 7.49 -22.44
C SER A 67 -4.97 6.11 -22.35
N LYS A 68 -4.40 5.20 -21.57
CA LYS A 68 -4.92 3.83 -21.37
C LYS A 68 -5.89 3.73 -20.19
N ARG A 69 -6.02 4.80 -19.40
CA ARG A 69 -6.89 4.82 -18.23
C ARG A 69 -8.33 4.45 -18.58
N ARG A 70 -8.95 3.71 -17.72
CA ARG A 70 -10.37 3.35 -17.77
C ARG A 70 -10.93 3.47 -16.35
N MET A 71 -11.76 4.47 -16.13
CA MET A 71 -12.30 4.77 -14.81
C MET A 71 -13.21 3.65 -14.31
N PRO A 72 -12.88 2.99 -13.18
CA PRO A 72 -13.76 1.99 -12.57
C PRO A 72 -15.18 2.51 -12.32
N SER A 73 -15.34 3.78 -11.93
CA SER A 73 -16.66 4.40 -11.69
C SER A 73 -17.58 4.43 -12.93
N LYS A 74 -17.00 4.39 -14.13
CA LYS A 74 -17.73 4.41 -15.41
C LYS A 74 -17.94 3.01 -16.01
N ARG A 75 -17.39 1.97 -15.37
CA ARG A 75 -17.46 0.59 -15.85
C ARG A 75 -18.88 0.05 -15.80
N GLN A 76 -19.31 -0.59 -16.89
CA GLN A 76 -20.57 -1.31 -17.01
C GLN A 76 -20.35 -2.83 -16.92
N GLU A 77 -21.44 -3.57 -16.76
CA GLU A 77 -21.38 -5.03 -16.80
C GLU A 77 -20.91 -5.51 -18.17
N GLY A 78 -19.90 -6.40 -18.17
CA GLY A 78 -19.26 -6.90 -19.39
C GLY A 78 -18.06 -6.09 -19.87
N ASP A 79 -17.81 -4.91 -19.32
CA ASP A 79 -16.60 -4.16 -19.63
C ASP A 79 -15.36 -4.79 -18.97
N PRO A 80 -14.17 -4.64 -19.57
CA PRO A 80 -12.92 -5.04 -18.94
C PRO A 80 -12.70 -4.27 -17.62
N PRO A 81 -11.82 -4.77 -16.72
CA PRO A 81 -11.47 -4.06 -15.49
C PRO A 81 -11.05 -2.62 -15.75
N GLY A 82 -11.40 -1.71 -14.83
CA GLY A 82 -10.88 -0.35 -14.83
C GLY A 82 -9.36 -0.37 -14.73
N PHE A 83 -8.71 0.70 -15.21
CA PHE A 83 -7.26 0.85 -15.16
C PHE A 83 -6.92 2.27 -14.73
N LEU A 84 -6.25 2.41 -13.60
CA LEU A 84 -5.84 3.67 -12.99
C LEU A 84 -4.31 3.80 -13.00
N VAL A 85 -3.85 5.04 -13.02
CA VAL A 85 -2.42 5.38 -13.01
C VAL A 85 -2.09 6.18 -11.76
N GLY A 86 -1.49 5.52 -10.80
CA GLY A 86 -1.01 6.09 -9.54
C GLY A 86 0.50 6.07 -9.41
N ILE A 87 0.96 6.31 -8.20
CA ILE A 87 2.37 6.30 -7.81
C ILE A 87 2.49 5.91 -6.34
N GLU A 88 3.48 5.12 -5.99
CA GLU A 88 3.87 4.87 -4.60
C GLU A 88 5.09 5.70 -4.24
N LEU A 89 4.95 6.51 -3.19
CA LEU A 89 5.92 7.49 -2.74
C LEU A 89 6.63 6.99 -1.49
N GLY A 90 7.86 6.54 -1.62
CA GLY A 90 8.72 6.19 -0.49
C GLY A 90 9.15 7.44 0.26
N TRP A 91 8.49 7.69 1.38
CA TRP A 91 8.70 8.92 2.13
C TRP A 91 9.88 8.81 3.10
N MET A 92 10.71 9.84 3.05
CA MET A 92 11.71 10.21 4.05
C MET A 92 11.67 11.73 4.20
N PRO A 93 12.01 12.29 5.39
CA PRO A 93 11.98 13.76 5.58
C PRO A 93 12.83 14.52 4.57
N GLU A 94 13.96 13.92 4.16
CA GLU A 94 14.95 14.53 3.26
C GLU A 94 14.45 14.70 1.83
N VAL A 95 13.46 13.90 1.40
CA VAL A 95 12.92 13.92 0.02
C VAL A 95 11.52 14.47 -0.08
N SER A 96 10.93 14.92 1.01
CA SER A 96 9.54 15.40 1.09
C SER A 96 9.21 16.43 -0.01
N ASP A 97 10.05 17.45 -0.20
CA ASP A 97 9.85 18.46 -1.24
C ASP A 97 9.79 17.88 -2.66
N VAL A 98 10.59 16.84 -2.93
CA VAL A 98 10.59 16.13 -4.23
C VAL A 98 9.27 15.41 -4.43
N LEU A 99 8.78 14.70 -3.41
CA LEU A 99 7.54 13.96 -3.46
C LEU A 99 6.32 14.88 -3.65
N HIS A 100 6.26 16.01 -2.93
CA HIS A 100 5.23 17.03 -3.13
C HIS A 100 5.22 17.58 -4.56
N ASN A 101 6.42 17.87 -5.13
CA ASN A 101 6.53 18.35 -6.50
C ASN A 101 5.98 17.33 -7.49
N VAL A 102 6.30 16.04 -7.33
CA VAL A 102 5.83 14.99 -8.22
C VAL A 102 4.30 14.88 -8.19
N ILE A 103 3.68 14.86 -7.01
CA ILE A 103 2.20 14.84 -6.92
C ILE A 103 1.59 16.08 -7.57
N ARG A 104 2.16 17.26 -7.34
CA ARG A 104 1.61 18.51 -7.87
C ARG A 104 1.71 18.59 -9.39
N ASP A 105 2.85 18.17 -9.95
CA ASP A 105 3.20 18.43 -11.34
C ASP A 105 2.65 17.40 -12.32
N TYR A 106 2.21 16.20 -11.83
CA TYR A 106 1.69 15.13 -12.66
C TYR A 106 0.27 14.69 -12.25
N PRO A 107 -0.63 14.45 -13.23
CA PRO A 107 -2.04 14.16 -12.97
C PRO A 107 -2.29 12.66 -12.69
N PHE A 108 -1.67 12.12 -11.65
CA PHE A 108 -1.97 10.76 -11.18
C PHE A 108 -3.42 10.64 -10.71
N ASP A 109 -4.03 9.47 -10.91
CA ASP A 109 -5.37 9.17 -10.41
C ASP A 109 -5.38 9.06 -8.89
N PHE A 110 -4.29 8.55 -8.31
CA PHE A 110 -4.07 8.44 -6.87
C PHE A 110 -2.58 8.41 -6.55
N SER A 111 -2.28 8.65 -5.29
CA SER A 111 -0.94 8.47 -4.73
C SER A 111 -1.01 7.71 -3.41
N ILE A 112 -0.03 6.86 -3.21
CA ILE A 112 0.19 6.07 -2.01
C ILE A 112 1.42 6.64 -1.30
N VAL A 113 1.35 6.89 0.00
CA VAL A 113 2.53 7.21 0.81
C VAL A 113 2.95 5.98 1.60
N SER A 114 4.23 5.63 1.52
CA SER A 114 4.82 4.44 2.12
C SER A 114 6.12 4.75 2.86
N ILE A 115 6.49 3.87 3.78
CA ILE A 115 7.79 3.87 4.46
C ILE A 115 8.50 2.57 4.12
N HIS A 116 9.52 2.65 3.25
CA HIS A 116 10.37 1.51 2.89
C HIS A 116 11.67 1.49 3.68
N TYR A 117 12.14 2.66 4.11
CA TYR A 117 13.35 2.82 4.90
C TYR A 117 13.01 3.31 6.30
N PHE A 118 13.64 2.71 7.28
CA PHE A 118 13.54 3.14 8.66
C PHE A 118 14.94 3.22 9.28
N ARG A 119 15.26 4.33 9.91
CA ARG A 119 16.62 4.63 10.43
C ARG A 119 17.67 4.56 9.32
N ASN A 120 17.31 4.90 8.09
CA ASN A 120 18.14 4.82 6.88
C ASN A 120 18.52 3.39 6.46
N TYR A 121 17.74 2.39 6.86
CA TYR A 121 17.93 1.00 6.49
C TYR A 121 16.66 0.40 5.87
N ASP A 122 16.86 -0.36 4.80
CA ASP A 122 15.87 -1.25 4.24
C ASP A 122 15.71 -2.50 5.12
N PRO A 123 14.51 -2.84 5.60
CA PRO A 123 14.30 -4.00 6.47
C PRO A 123 14.54 -5.35 5.77
N PHE A 124 14.48 -5.41 4.45
CA PHE A 124 14.74 -6.64 3.70
C PHE A 124 16.23 -7.03 3.74
N THR A 125 17.12 -6.05 3.63
CA THR A 125 18.57 -6.27 3.53
C THR A 125 19.32 -6.00 4.83
N HIS A 126 18.76 -5.18 5.74
CA HIS A 126 19.45 -4.67 6.94
C HIS A 126 18.59 -4.77 8.20
N ALA A 127 17.84 -5.85 8.34
CA ALA A 127 16.95 -6.08 9.50
C ALA A 127 17.68 -5.92 10.85
N GLU A 128 18.93 -6.35 10.96
CA GLU A 128 19.75 -6.28 12.16
C GLU A 128 19.99 -4.85 12.66
N HIS A 129 19.95 -3.85 11.78
CA HIS A 129 20.09 -2.44 12.15
C HIS A 129 18.76 -1.81 12.60
N ILE A 130 17.65 -2.38 12.19
CA ILE A 130 16.30 -1.94 12.55
C ILE A 130 15.83 -2.55 13.86
N TYR A 131 15.93 -3.88 13.99
CA TYR A 131 15.39 -4.62 15.14
C TYR A 131 16.42 -4.73 16.28
N THR A 132 16.98 -3.59 16.69
CA THR A 132 17.99 -3.49 17.77
C THR A 132 17.39 -3.44 19.17
N SER A 133 16.06 -3.43 19.28
CA SER A 133 15.31 -3.38 20.53
C SER A 133 14.08 -4.31 20.45
N LYS A 134 13.29 -4.38 21.52
CA LYS A 134 12.04 -5.18 21.54
C LYS A 134 11.07 -4.71 20.45
N LEU A 135 10.37 -5.63 19.80
CA LEU A 135 9.45 -5.35 18.68
C LEU A 135 8.47 -4.20 18.96
N HIS A 136 7.84 -4.17 20.13
CA HIS A 136 6.88 -3.10 20.45
C HIS A 136 7.51 -1.70 20.39
N LYS A 137 8.81 -1.55 20.73
CA LYS A 137 9.49 -0.25 20.62
C LYS A 137 9.76 0.11 19.15
N VAL A 138 10.22 -0.86 18.36
CA VAL A 138 10.43 -0.66 16.93
C VAL A 138 9.12 -0.31 16.25
N TYR A 139 8.05 -1.05 16.52
CA TYR A 139 6.73 -0.79 15.92
C TYR A 139 6.13 0.54 16.35
N THR A 140 6.32 0.95 17.62
CA THR A 140 5.92 2.28 18.07
C THR A 140 6.59 3.38 17.25
N GLU A 141 7.91 3.29 17.04
CA GLU A 141 8.66 4.27 16.26
C GLU A 141 8.26 4.22 14.77
N VAL A 142 8.09 3.03 14.19
CA VAL A 142 7.62 2.84 12.80
C VAL A 142 6.24 3.48 12.59
N ILE A 143 5.27 3.21 13.46
CA ILE A 143 3.93 3.78 13.32
C ILE A 143 3.95 5.30 13.51
N HIS A 144 4.81 5.83 14.39
CA HIS A 144 5.02 7.29 14.48
C HIS A 144 5.60 7.86 13.19
N THR A 145 6.55 7.16 12.55
CA THR A 145 7.13 7.58 11.26
C THR A 145 6.07 7.56 10.16
N ILE A 146 5.21 6.53 10.11
CA ILE A 146 4.08 6.48 9.18
C ILE A 146 3.08 7.63 9.46
N ALA A 147 2.84 7.96 10.72
CA ALA A 147 1.99 9.10 11.07
C ALA A 147 2.62 10.44 10.65
N ASP A 148 3.95 10.58 10.74
CA ASP A 148 4.67 11.76 10.25
C ASP A 148 4.57 11.87 8.73
N SER A 149 4.75 10.77 8.00
CA SER A 149 4.60 10.75 6.53
C SER A 149 3.17 11.08 6.09
N ALA A 150 2.15 10.52 6.76
CA ALA A 150 0.75 10.80 6.47
C ALA A 150 0.38 12.28 6.73
N GLN A 151 0.97 12.88 7.77
CA GLN A 151 0.79 14.30 8.09
C GLN A 151 1.48 15.22 7.08
N ASP A 152 2.69 14.87 6.67
CA ASP A 152 3.47 15.63 5.69
C ASP A 152 2.82 15.52 4.30
N MET A 153 2.58 14.29 3.85
CA MET A 153 2.00 13.98 2.53
C MET A 153 0.45 13.96 2.59
N LYS A 154 -0.15 15.00 3.16
CA LYS A 154 -1.62 15.09 3.34
C LYS A 154 -2.43 15.02 2.03
N GLU A 155 -1.79 15.29 0.89
CA GLU A 155 -2.39 15.16 -0.44
C GLU A 155 -2.37 13.72 -0.97
N ALA A 156 -1.60 12.81 -0.34
CA ALA A 156 -1.63 11.41 -0.70
C ALA A 156 -2.98 10.78 -0.33
N ASN A 157 -3.46 9.90 -1.19
CA ASN A 157 -4.79 9.30 -1.05
C ASN A 157 -4.82 8.09 -0.13
N ILE A 158 -3.72 7.32 -0.09
CA ILE A 158 -3.63 6.02 0.59
C ILE A 158 -2.37 6.03 1.47
N VAL A 159 -2.50 5.54 2.71
CA VAL A 159 -1.36 5.21 3.58
C VAL A 159 -1.11 3.71 3.46
N ALA A 160 0.07 3.36 2.93
CA ALA A 160 0.42 1.99 2.61
C ALA A 160 0.78 1.15 3.85
N HIS A 161 0.59 -0.14 3.70
CA HIS A 161 1.13 -1.29 4.47
C HIS A 161 1.74 -0.93 5.84
N PHE A 162 0.93 -0.41 6.77
CA PHE A 162 1.36 -0.03 8.12
C PHE A 162 2.14 -1.16 8.84
N ASP A 163 1.93 -2.39 8.42
CA ASP A 163 2.51 -3.61 8.96
C ASP A 163 3.69 -4.18 8.14
N PHE A 164 4.19 -3.43 7.14
CA PHE A 164 5.29 -3.83 6.26
C PHE A 164 6.51 -4.38 7.03
N PHE A 165 6.90 -3.70 8.09
CA PHE A 165 8.06 -4.10 8.88
C PHE A 165 7.88 -5.44 9.59
N SER A 166 6.66 -5.91 9.81
CA SER A 166 6.41 -7.24 10.39
C SER A 166 6.91 -8.39 9.52
N ARG A 167 7.01 -8.18 8.21
CA ARG A 167 7.50 -9.15 7.22
C ARG A 167 8.95 -9.58 7.50
N TYR A 168 9.76 -8.68 8.05
CA TYR A 168 11.23 -8.79 8.14
C TYR A 168 11.76 -8.89 9.56
N ALA A 169 10.93 -8.67 10.57
CA ALA A 169 11.33 -8.82 11.96
C ALA A 169 11.92 -10.22 12.23
N PRO A 170 13.00 -10.35 13.05
CA PRO A 170 13.69 -11.63 13.23
C PRO A 170 12.85 -12.66 13.98
N GLU A 171 11.92 -12.24 14.83
CA GLU A 171 11.05 -13.13 15.58
C GLU A 171 10.06 -13.86 14.66
N ARG A 172 9.72 -15.11 15.02
CA ARG A 172 8.68 -15.84 14.31
C ARG A 172 7.31 -15.16 14.51
N ASP A 173 7.00 -14.81 15.75
CA ASP A 173 5.80 -14.05 16.11
C ASP A 173 6.10 -12.55 15.92
N SER A 174 5.98 -12.12 14.67
CA SER A 174 6.33 -10.78 14.23
C SER A 174 5.14 -9.94 13.80
N LYS A 175 3.92 -10.50 13.86
CA LYS A 175 2.70 -9.77 13.49
C LYS A 175 2.59 -8.48 14.32
N MET A 176 2.21 -7.41 13.67
CA MET A 176 1.94 -6.15 14.34
C MET A 176 0.58 -6.20 15.00
N HIS A 177 0.54 -5.90 16.31
CA HIS A 177 -0.69 -5.84 17.11
C HIS A 177 -0.90 -4.43 17.64
N TYR A 178 -2.17 -4.05 17.85
CA TYR A 178 -2.52 -2.74 18.39
C TYR A 178 -1.79 -2.45 19.71
N GLU A 179 -1.70 -3.45 20.59
CA GLU A 179 -1.03 -3.32 21.88
C GLU A 179 0.47 -3.00 21.80
N HIS A 180 1.10 -3.20 20.64
CA HIS A 180 2.51 -2.82 20.45
C HIS A 180 2.71 -1.30 20.45
N ALA A 181 1.71 -0.52 19.95
CA ALA A 181 1.86 0.91 19.73
C ALA A 181 0.51 1.69 19.82
N PRO A 182 -0.28 1.58 20.92
CA PRO A 182 -1.65 2.10 20.92
C PRO A 182 -1.73 3.61 20.64
N GLU A 183 -0.88 4.41 21.30
CA GLU A 183 -0.88 5.86 21.12
C GLU A 183 -0.41 6.29 19.74
N ALA A 184 0.52 5.54 19.14
CA ALA A 184 1.02 5.81 17.80
C ALA A 184 -0.05 5.50 16.73
N PHE A 185 -0.77 4.38 16.86
CA PHE A 185 -1.92 4.05 16.00
C PHE A 185 -3.03 5.09 16.13
N ASP A 186 -3.41 5.48 17.35
CA ASP A 186 -4.41 6.52 17.56
C ASP A 186 -4.03 7.86 16.91
N ARG A 187 -2.75 8.21 16.97
CA ARG A 187 -2.23 9.41 16.30
C ARG A 187 -2.33 9.27 14.77
N LEU A 188 -1.85 8.16 14.21
CA LEU A 188 -1.92 7.87 12.78
C LEU A 188 -3.36 7.97 12.25
N PHE A 189 -4.29 7.29 12.92
CA PHE A 189 -5.69 7.25 12.49
C PHE A 189 -6.36 8.62 12.50
N ARG A 190 -6.09 9.46 13.52
CA ARG A 190 -6.61 10.84 13.53
C ARG A 190 -6.10 11.67 12.37
N ILE A 191 -4.79 11.57 12.06
CA ILE A 191 -4.17 12.24 10.92
C ILE A 191 -4.82 11.79 9.61
N MET A 192 -4.95 10.48 9.41
CA MET A 192 -5.55 9.92 8.20
C MET A 192 -6.99 10.40 8.00
N MET A 193 -7.80 10.42 9.07
CA MET A 193 -9.18 10.92 9.00
C MET A 193 -9.24 12.42 8.68
N GLU A 194 -8.39 13.24 9.29
CA GLU A 194 -8.29 14.67 9.00
C GLU A 194 -7.93 14.94 7.55
N ASN A 195 -6.99 14.14 7.00
CA ASN A 195 -6.51 14.25 5.63
C ASN A 195 -7.37 13.49 4.61
N LYS A 196 -8.37 12.71 5.05
CA LYS A 196 -9.20 11.82 4.20
C LYS A 196 -8.38 10.78 3.44
N GLN A 197 -7.35 10.25 4.07
CA GLN A 197 -6.50 9.18 3.54
C GLN A 197 -7.10 7.81 3.86
N ALA A 198 -7.05 6.88 2.91
CA ALA A 198 -7.51 5.51 3.13
C ALA A 198 -6.43 4.67 3.81
N LEU A 199 -6.87 3.80 4.74
CA LEU A 199 -6.04 2.75 5.33
C LEU A 199 -5.93 1.58 4.36
N GLU A 200 -4.72 1.28 3.92
CA GLU A 200 -4.48 0.11 3.11
C GLU A 200 -4.49 -1.17 3.96
N ILE A 201 -5.27 -2.14 3.53
CA ILE A 201 -5.18 -3.54 3.94
C ILE A 201 -4.31 -4.26 2.91
N ASN A 202 -3.04 -4.43 3.25
CA ASN A 202 -2.04 -4.94 2.33
C ASN A 202 -1.97 -6.47 2.35
N VAL A 203 -2.44 -7.10 1.28
CA VAL A 203 -2.44 -8.56 1.12
C VAL A 203 -1.03 -9.10 0.88
N GLY A 204 -0.11 -8.28 0.38
CA GLY A 204 1.31 -8.60 0.27
C GLY A 204 1.93 -8.90 1.64
N THR A 205 1.53 -8.18 2.70
CA THR A 205 1.95 -8.52 4.07
C THR A 205 1.39 -9.87 4.53
N VAL A 206 0.10 -10.13 4.29
CA VAL A 206 -0.52 -11.44 4.60
C VAL A 206 0.26 -12.57 3.93
N ASN A 207 0.51 -12.45 2.63
CA ASN A 207 1.27 -13.45 1.86
C ASN A 207 2.71 -13.61 2.37
N SER A 208 3.35 -12.51 2.75
CA SER A 208 4.71 -12.51 3.29
C SER A 208 4.80 -13.20 4.65
N LEU A 209 3.87 -12.94 5.56
CA LEU A 209 3.79 -13.60 6.88
C LEU A 209 3.57 -15.10 6.72
N MET A 210 2.68 -15.53 5.82
CA MET A 210 2.49 -16.95 5.52
C MET A 210 3.78 -17.60 5.02
N LYS A 211 4.45 -16.97 4.04
CA LYS A 211 5.62 -17.54 3.36
C LYS A 211 6.87 -17.49 4.23
N ARG A 212 7.12 -16.39 4.94
CA ARG A 212 8.36 -16.13 5.68
C ARG A 212 8.31 -16.58 7.12
N LYS A 213 7.12 -16.57 7.74
CA LYS A 213 6.91 -16.79 9.17
C LYS A 213 6.07 -18.02 9.47
N ASP A 214 5.61 -18.74 8.43
CA ASP A 214 4.79 -19.95 8.56
C ASP A 214 3.48 -19.71 9.35
N TYR A 215 2.88 -18.53 9.15
CA TYR A 215 1.54 -18.24 9.68
C TYR A 215 0.49 -19.00 8.88
N ALA A 216 -0.54 -19.49 9.55
CA ALA A 216 -1.77 -19.87 8.85
C ALA A 216 -2.45 -18.60 8.31
N LEU A 217 -3.20 -18.71 7.21
CA LEU A 217 -3.84 -17.55 6.56
C LEU A 217 -4.63 -16.67 7.54
N LYS A 218 -5.45 -17.28 8.39
CA LYS A 218 -6.26 -16.56 9.40
C LYS A 218 -5.40 -15.79 10.41
N ASP A 219 -4.21 -16.30 10.73
CA ASP A 219 -3.31 -15.70 11.72
C ASP A 219 -2.45 -14.60 11.06
N ALA A 220 -2.27 -14.65 9.72
CA ALA A 220 -1.59 -13.65 8.92
C ALA A 220 -2.46 -12.42 8.61
N MET A 221 -3.79 -12.52 8.77
CA MET A 221 -4.69 -11.37 8.57
C MET A 221 -4.34 -10.21 9.50
N PRO A 222 -4.66 -8.95 9.14
CA PRO A 222 -4.44 -7.79 10.01
C PRO A 222 -5.02 -8.02 11.42
N ASP A 223 -4.43 -7.38 12.43
CA ASP A 223 -4.94 -7.46 13.79
C ASP A 223 -6.31 -6.78 13.91
N GLU A 224 -7.33 -7.54 14.34
CA GLU A 224 -8.71 -7.07 14.51
C GLU A 224 -8.77 -5.79 15.37
N LYS A 225 -7.98 -5.71 16.44
CA LYS A 225 -7.96 -4.54 17.32
C LYS A 225 -7.45 -3.27 16.66
N ILE A 226 -6.55 -3.39 15.67
CA ILE A 226 -6.11 -2.24 14.87
C ILE A 226 -7.29 -1.71 14.04
N LEU A 227 -8.03 -2.61 13.40
CA LEU A 227 -9.17 -2.28 12.55
C LEU A 227 -10.34 -1.72 13.36
N ASP A 228 -10.68 -2.40 14.47
CA ASP A 228 -11.71 -1.94 15.41
C ASP A 228 -11.40 -0.55 15.93
N ARG A 229 -10.14 -0.31 16.31
CA ARG A 229 -9.73 0.99 16.82
C ARG A 229 -9.85 2.11 15.79
N TYR A 230 -9.50 1.83 14.53
CA TYR A 230 -9.70 2.79 13.44
C TYR A 230 -11.18 3.16 13.29
N ILE A 231 -12.06 2.16 13.29
CA ILE A 231 -13.53 2.34 13.22
C ILE A 231 -14.06 3.08 14.47
N GLU A 232 -13.64 2.72 15.67
CA GLU A 232 -14.04 3.39 16.91
C GLU A 232 -13.72 4.89 16.91
N LEU A 233 -12.61 5.28 16.29
CA LEU A 233 -12.22 6.68 16.14
C LEU A 233 -12.99 7.41 15.04
N GLY A 234 -13.79 6.70 14.24
CA GLY A 234 -14.59 7.23 13.14
C GLY A 234 -14.00 7.02 11.75
N GLY A 235 -12.94 6.21 11.62
CA GLY A 235 -12.34 5.86 10.33
C GLY A 235 -13.26 4.94 9.53
N ASP A 236 -13.41 5.21 8.24
CA ASP A 236 -14.30 4.48 7.33
C ASP A 236 -13.72 4.31 5.92
N LEU A 237 -12.48 4.78 5.68
CA LEU A 237 -11.81 4.67 4.40
C LEU A 237 -10.83 3.51 4.39
N PHE A 238 -11.25 2.38 3.81
CA PHE A 238 -10.41 1.19 3.64
C PHE A 238 -10.19 0.91 2.15
N THR A 239 -8.98 0.48 1.80
CA THR A 239 -8.69 -0.14 0.51
C THR A 239 -8.01 -1.48 0.72
N ILE A 240 -8.25 -2.47 -0.16
CA ILE A 240 -7.56 -3.76 -0.15
C ILE A 240 -6.65 -3.79 -1.36
N CYS A 241 -5.36 -3.99 -1.16
CA CYS A 241 -4.37 -3.98 -2.23
C CYS A 241 -3.44 -5.20 -2.15
N SER A 242 -3.01 -5.68 -3.31
CA SER A 242 -2.13 -6.86 -3.39
C SER A 242 -0.66 -6.54 -3.18
N ASP A 243 -0.22 -5.34 -3.52
CA ASP A 243 1.20 -4.96 -3.56
C ASP A 243 2.00 -5.94 -4.44
N ALA A 244 1.41 -6.23 -5.63
CA ALA A 244 1.90 -7.29 -6.49
C ALA A 244 3.04 -6.79 -7.37
N HIS A 245 4.18 -7.50 -7.30
CA HIS A 245 5.37 -7.30 -8.12
C HIS A 245 5.50 -8.35 -9.22
N HIS A 246 4.76 -9.47 -9.09
CA HIS A 246 4.78 -10.60 -10.01
C HIS A 246 3.36 -11.05 -10.31
N VAL A 247 3.15 -11.62 -11.49
CA VAL A 247 1.81 -12.01 -12.00
C VAL A 247 1.04 -12.90 -11.03
N GLU A 248 1.71 -13.85 -10.40
CA GLU A 248 1.11 -14.81 -9.47
C GLU A 248 0.64 -14.19 -8.14
N GLN A 249 1.10 -12.99 -7.82
CA GLN A 249 0.71 -12.26 -6.61
C GLN A 249 -0.59 -11.47 -6.81
N ASN A 250 -0.94 -11.14 -8.07
CA ASN A 250 -2.13 -10.36 -8.37
C ASN A 250 -3.39 -11.00 -7.79
N GLY A 251 -4.03 -10.33 -6.85
CA GLY A 251 -5.26 -10.79 -6.22
C GLY A 251 -5.13 -12.07 -5.38
N LEU A 252 -3.90 -12.56 -5.13
CA LEU A 252 -3.66 -13.74 -4.28
C LEU A 252 -4.14 -13.46 -2.85
N HIS A 253 -5.07 -14.29 -2.35
CA HIS A 253 -5.75 -14.17 -1.04
C HIS A 253 -6.57 -12.87 -0.82
N MET A 254 -6.84 -12.09 -1.86
CA MET A 254 -7.70 -10.89 -1.73
C MET A 254 -9.14 -11.27 -1.35
N ASN A 255 -9.69 -12.34 -1.91
CA ASN A 255 -11.04 -12.79 -1.58
C ASN A 255 -11.15 -13.26 -0.13
N GLU A 256 -10.17 -13.99 0.37
CA GLU A 256 -10.12 -14.45 1.75
C GLU A 256 -9.95 -13.27 2.73
N THR A 257 -9.12 -12.29 2.36
CA THR A 257 -8.96 -11.04 3.12
C THR A 257 -10.27 -10.26 3.14
N LEU A 258 -10.95 -10.16 2.00
CA LEU A 258 -12.27 -9.53 1.91
C LEU A 258 -13.28 -10.20 2.85
N GLN A 259 -13.39 -11.54 2.81
CA GLN A 259 -14.29 -12.29 3.69
C GLN A 259 -13.97 -12.08 5.17
N TYR A 260 -12.68 -12.02 5.51
CA TYR A 260 -12.24 -11.69 6.87
C TYR A 260 -12.73 -10.30 7.30
N LEU A 261 -12.51 -9.28 6.49
CA LEU A 261 -12.94 -7.91 6.77
C LEU A 261 -14.46 -7.77 6.86
N GLU A 262 -15.19 -8.45 5.96
CA GLU A 262 -16.66 -8.51 6.02
C GLU A 262 -17.16 -9.16 7.33
N SER A 263 -16.45 -10.17 7.84
CA SER A 263 -16.79 -10.80 9.12
C SER A 263 -16.63 -9.87 10.33
N LEU A 264 -15.80 -8.83 10.18
CA LEU A 264 -15.61 -7.73 11.15
C LEU A 264 -16.58 -6.55 10.91
N GLY A 265 -17.47 -6.64 9.92
CA GLY A 265 -18.41 -5.59 9.56
C GLY A 265 -17.83 -4.51 8.62
N ILE A 266 -16.62 -4.69 8.09
CA ILE A 266 -15.99 -3.80 7.12
C ILE A 266 -16.45 -4.25 5.71
N THR A 267 -17.41 -3.55 5.15
CA THR A 267 -18.09 -3.97 3.91
C THR A 267 -17.94 -2.98 2.75
N GLU A 268 -17.36 -1.82 2.99
CA GLU A 268 -17.13 -0.78 1.98
C GLU A 268 -15.63 -0.55 1.80
N PHE A 269 -15.18 -0.57 0.54
CA PHE A 269 -13.79 -0.34 0.16
C PHE A 269 -13.73 0.75 -0.90
N VAL A 270 -12.86 1.73 -0.69
CA VAL A 270 -12.75 2.91 -1.52
C VAL A 270 -11.64 2.78 -2.56
N TRP A 271 -11.73 3.61 -3.60
CA TRP A 271 -10.63 3.89 -4.52
C TRP A 271 -10.66 5.36 -4.93
N PHE A 272 -9.64 5.79 -5.65
CA PHE A 272 -9.53 7.18 -6.09
C PHE A 272 -9.35 7.25 -7.61
N GLU A 273 -10.05 8.19 -8.26
CA GLU A 273 -9.94 8.51 -9.67
C GLU A 273 -9.72 10.01 -9.79
N GLU A 274 -8.69 10.45 -10.49
CA GLU A 274 -8.34 11.88 -10.60
C GLU A 274 -8.26 12.55 -9.20
N ARG A 275 -7.78 11.77 -8.21
CA ARG A 275 -7.64 12.10 -6.77
C ARG A 275 -8.95 12.27 -6.00
N GLU A 276 -10.08 12.09 -6.65
CA GLU A 276 -11.38 12.12 -6.00
C GLU A 276 -11.73 10.74 -5.43
N LEU A 277 -12.35 10.74 -4.25
CA LEU A 277 -12.77 9.53 -3.54
C LEU A 277 -14.01 8.91 -4.20
N PHE A 278 -13.96 7.62 -4.48
CA PHE A 278 -15.08 6.81 -4.94
C PHE A 278 -15.41 5.68 -3.96
N ARG A 279 -16.70 5.40 -3.83
CA ARG A 279 -17.25 4.27 -3.08
C ARG A 279 -18.05 3.37 -4.03
N PRO A 280 -18.14 2.02 -3.77
CA PRO A 280 -18.87 1.08 -4.64
C PRO A 280 -20.37 1.38 -4.75
#